data_b49b30fed2a38e888c7bc8139fde4bb3
#
_entry.id   b49b30fed2a38e888c7bc8139fde4bb3
#
_cell.length_a   1.000
_cell.length_b   1.000
_cell.length_c   1.000
_cell.angle_alpha   90.00
_cell.angle_beta   90.00
_cell.angle_gamma   90.00
#
_symmetry.space_group_name_H-M   'P 1'
#
loop_
_entity.id
_entity.type
_entity.pdbx_description
1 polymer ?
#
loop_
_entity_poly.entity_id
_entity_poly.type
_entity_poly.pdbx_seq_one_letter_code
_entity_poly.pdbx_strand_id
1 'polypeptide(L)'
;MAVARWEAYMGPVLEALSANGAELRRRELIEIAASYAGITDEERLETIASGQSRFENRVGWALTFLKKANAITSPARARFQITDFGRDLLARYPS
;
A
#
# COMPACT_ATOMS: atom_id res chain seq x y z
N MET A 1 -5.25 -12.87 -14.09
CA MET A 1 -5.00 -11.46 -14.44
C MET A 1 -3.71 -11.00 -13.80
N ALA A 2 -2.94 -10.18 -14.50
CA ALA A 2 -1.69 -9.69 -13.96
C ALA A 2 -1.90 -8.67 -12.83
N VAL A 3 -0.95 -8.61 -11.92
CA VAL A 3 -0.92 -7.60 -10.87
C VAL A 3 -0.79 -6.21 -11.53
N ALA A 4 -1.58 -5.26 -11.09
CA ALA A 4 -1.58 -3.91 -11.63
C ALA A 4 -0.28 -3.17 -11.34
N ARG A 5 -0.10 -2.01 -11.98
CA ARG A 5 1.04 -1.14 -11.70
C ARG A 5 0.93 -0.57 -10.27
N TRP A 6 2.06 -0.10 -9.74
CA TRP A 6 2.13 0.37 -8.35
C TRP A 6 1.15 1.51 -8.05
N GLU A 7 0.83 2.35 -9.04
CA GLU A 7 -0.10 3.48 -8.85
C GLU A 7 -1.49 3.00 -8.43
N ALA A 8 -1.89 1.82 -8.87
CA ALA A 8 -3.19 1.26 -8.53
C ALA A 8 -3.30 0.89 -7.03
N TYR A 9 -2.16 0.79 -6.34
CA TYR A 9 -2.15 0.39 -4.92
C TYR A 9 -2.00 1.55 -3.96
N MET A 10 -1.88 2.79 -4.46
CA MET A 10 -1.81 3.97 -3.60
C MET A 10 -3.09 4.15 -2.79
N GLY A 11 -4.26 4.04 -3.45
CA GLY A 11 -5.55 4.11 -2.77
C GLY A 11 -5.70 3.04 -1.70
N PRO A 12 -5.54 1.75 -2.04
CA PRO A 12 -5.62 0.67 -1.06
C PRO A 12 -4.67 0.84 0.13
N VAL A 13 -3.45 1.31 -0.08
CA VAL A 13 -2.50 1.58 1.00
C VAL A 13 -3.03 2.69 1.93
N LEU A 14 -3.50 3.79 1.36
CA LEU A 14 -4.04 4.89 2.14
C LEU A 14 -5.30 4.47 2.89
N GLU A 15 -6.17 3.70 2.26
CA GLU A 15 -7.38 3.19 2.91
C GLU A 15 -7.03 2.27 4.09
N ALA A 16 -6.06 1.39 3.91
CA ALA A 16 -5.62 0.48 4.97
C ALA A 16 -5.13 1.26 6.19
N LEU A 17 -4.29 2.26 5.96
CA LEU A 17 -3.74 3.08 7.04
C LEU A 17 -4.82 3.96 7.69
N SER A 18 -5.73 4.53 6.90
CA SER A 18 -6.80 5.37 7.42
C SER A 18 -7.79 4.58 8.26
N ALA A 19 -8.15 3.37 7.81
CA ALA A 19 -9.13 2.54 8.50
C ALA A 19 -8.63 2.05 9.86
N ASN A 20 -7.33 1.86 10.00
CA ASN A 20 -6.77 1.34 11.25
C ASN A 20 -6.40 2.42 12.27
N GLY A 21 -6.38 3.68 11.86
CA GLY A 21 -6.22 4.83 12.75
C GLY A 21 -4.88 4.92 13.48
N ALA A 22 -4.00 3.96 13.35
CA ALA A 22 -2.72 3.87 14.02
C ALA A 22 -1.67 3.39 13.04
N GLU A 23 -0.42 3.37 13.46
CA GLU A 23 0.64 2.84 12.61
C GLU A 23 0.47 1.35 12.38
N LEU A 24 0.82 0.90 11.18
CA LEU A 24 0.81 -0.51 10.82
C LEU A 24 2.22 -0.96 10.47
N ARG A 25 2.53 -2.20 10.79
CA ARG A 25 3.73 -2.85 10.31
C ARG A 25 3.58 -3.13 8.82
N ARG A 26 4.70 -3.12 8.10
CA ARG A 26 4.70 -3.38 6.66
C ARG A 26 3.92 -4.65 6.29
N ARG A 27 4.13 -5.74 7.02
CA ARG A 27 3.44 -7.01 6.75
C ARG A 27 1.93 -6.88 6.91
N GLU A 28 1.49 -6.25 7.97
CA GLU A 28 0.06 -6.01 8.22
C GLU A 28 -0.54 -5.13 7.14
N LEU A 29 0.17 -4.06 6.78
CA LEU A 29 -0.26 -3.13 5.74
C LEU A 29 -0.44 -3.84 4.40
N ILE A 30 0.50 -4.69 4.03
CA ILE A 30 0.41 -5.43 2.76
C ILE A 30 -0.84 -6.33 2.74
N GLU A 31 -1.13 -7.04 3.83
CA GLU A 31 -2.29 -7.91 3.90
C GLU A 31 -3.60 -7.13 3.83
N ILE A 32 -3.68 -6.02 4.55
CA ILE A 32 -4.89 -5.19 4.55
C ILE A 32 -5.07 -4.51 3.18
N ALA A 33 -3.98 -4.00 2.60
CA ALA A 33 -4.03 -3.40 1.27
C ALA A 33 -4.46 -4.42 0.21
N ALA A 34 -4.04 -5.68 0.33
CA ALA A 34 -4.46 -6.74 -0.57
C ALA A 34 -5.98 -6.93 -0.52
N SER A 35 -6.56 -6.86 0.67
CA SER A 35 -8.00 -6.94 0.84
C SER A 35 -8.73 -5.80 0.15
N TYR A 36 -8.27 -4.56 0.35
CA TYR A 36 -8.87 -3.39 -0.30
C TYR A 36 -8.70 -3.42 -1.81
N ALA A 37 -7.59 -3.95 -2.30
CA ALA A 37 -7.31 -4.03 -3.74
C ALA A 37 -8.03 -5.20 -4.42
N GLY A 38 -8.59 -6.13 -3.65
CA GLY A 38 -9.25 -7.31 -4.20
C GLY A 38 -8.29 -8.29 -4.87
N ILE A 39 -7.06 -8.39 -4.37
CA ILE A 39 -6.05 -9.27 -4.94
C ILE A 39 -6.43 -10.73 -4.72
N THR A 40 -6.40 -11.52 -5.79
CA THR A 40 -6.68 -12.95 -5.73
C THR A 40 -5.46 -13.73 -5.23
N ASP A 41 -5.68 -14.97 -4.79
CA ASP A 41 -4.59 -15.84 -4.39
C ASP A 41 -3.61 -16.08 -5.54
N GLU A 42 -4.13 -16.21 -6.76
CA GLU A 42 -3.29 -16.38 -7.96
C GLU A 42 -2.39 -15.17 -8.18
N GLU A 43 -2.95 -13.97 -8.04
CA GLU A 43 -2.19 -12.73 -8.20
C GLU A 43 -1.12 -12.59 -7.11
N ARG A 44 -1.41 -13.06 -5.89
CA ARG A 44 -0.42 -13.07 -4.81
C ARG A 44 0.78 -13.96 -5.11
N LEU A 45 0.60 -14.98 -5.92
CA LEU A 45 1.67 -15.92 -6.30
C LEU A 45 2.53 -15.44 -7.46
N GLU A 46 2.12 -14.40 -8.18
CA GLU A 46 2.92 -13.84 -9.27
C GLU A 46 4.23 -13.27 -8.71
N THR A 47 5.33 -13.54 -9.42
CA THR A 47 6.64 -13.06 -8.99
C THR A 47 7.29 -12.21 -10.09
N ILE A 48 8.24 -11.37 -9.67
CA ILE A 48 9.13 -10.66 -10.58
C ILE A 48 10.43 -11.45 -10.73
N ALA A 49 11.33 -10.97 -11.59
CA ALA A 49 12.57 -11.70 -11.93
C ALA A 49 13.41 -12.08 -10.71
N SER A 50 13.36 -11.31 -9.61
CA SER A 50 14.12 -11.62 -8.39
C SER A 50 13.48 -12.72 -7.53
N GLY A 51 12.27 -13.17 -7.88
CA GLY A 51 11.50 -14.11 -7.08
C GLY A 51 10.60 -13.47 -6.04
N GLN A 52 10.68 -12.16 -5.86
CA GLN A 52 9.81 -11.43 -4.95
C GLN A 52 8.37 -11.43 -5.48
N SER A 53 7.38 -11.44 -4.57
CA SER A 53 5.98 -11.28 -4.96
C SER A 53 5.82 -9.97 -5.75
N ARG A 54 5.18 -10.05 -6.91
CA ARG A 54 4.92 -8.89 -7.75
C ARG A 54 4.03 -7.89 -7.03
N PHE A 55 2.98 -8.35 -6.34
CA PHE A 55 2.11 -7.49 -5.58
C PHE A 55 2.88 -6.74 -4.48
N GLU A 56 3.68 -7.47 -3.68
CA GLU A 56 4.46 -6.83 -2.61
C GLU A 56 5.47 -5.83 -3.16
N ASN A 57 6.07 -6.14 -4.32
CA ASN A 57 6.98 -5.20 -4.99
C ASN A 57 6.24 -3.92 -5.36
N ARG A 58 5.03 -4.03 -5.93
CA ARG A 58 4.25 -2.87 -6.34
C ARG A 58 3.76 -2.05 -5.13
N VAL A 59 3.36 -2.70 -4.05
CA VAL A 59 3.02 -2.01 -2.80
C VAL A 59 4.24 -1.27 -2.26
N GLY A 60 5.42 -1.89 -2.31
CA GLY A 60 6.67 -1.25 -1.90
C GLY A 60 6.94 0.04 -2.66
N TRP A 61 6.72 0.05 -3.97
CA TRP A 61 6.87 1.26 -4.78
C TRP A 61 5.84 2.31 -4.41
N ALA A 62 4.58 1.90 -4.18
CA ALA A 62 3.53 2.82 -3.75
C ALA A 62 3.91 3.48 -2.40
N LEU A 63 4.41 2.70 -1.45
CA LEU A 63 4.89 3.22 -0.17
C LEU A 63 5.99 4.25 -0.35
N THR A 64 6.94 3.97 -1.23
CA THR A 64 8.06 4.88 -1.51
C THR A 64 7.55 6.23 -2.03
N PHE A 65 6.65 6.22 -3.00
CA PHE A 65 6.12 7.45 -3.58
C PHE A 65 5.20 8.21 -2.62
N LEU A 66 4.37 7.49 -1.86
CA LEU A 66 3.50 8.12 -0.86
C LEU A 66 4.32 8.79 0.24
N LYS A 67 5.42 8.17 0.64
CA LYS A 67 6.33 8.74 1.64
C LYS A 67 6.99 9.99 1.10
N LYS A 68 7.46 9.98 -0.14
CA LYS A 68 8.04 11.16 -0.78
C LYS A 68 7.05 12.31 -0.90
N ALA A 69 5.78 11.99 -1.12
CA ALA A 69 4.72 12.99 -1.23
C ALA A 69 4.20 13.46 0.14
N ASN A 70 4.73 12.93 1.23
CA ASN A 70 4.28 13.22 2.60
C ASN A 70 2.85 12.77 2.89
N ALA A 71 2.34 11.82 2.12
CA ALA A 71 1.01 11.24 2.36
C ALA A 71 1.06 10.20 3.48
N ILE A 72 2.22 9.61 3.70
CA ILE A 72 2.46 8.69 4.81
C ILE A 72 3.82 9.01 5.45
N THR A 73 3.99 8.58 6.70
CA THR A 73 5.28 8.65 7.39
C THR A 73 5.69 7.26 7.85
N SER A 74 6.97 7.13 8.18
CA SER A 74 7.52 5.91 8.77
C SER A 74 8.09 6.28 10.14
N PRO A 75 7.28 6.24 11.21
CA PRO A 75 7.74 6.63 12.55
C PRO A 75 8.80 5.69 13.12
N ALA A 76 8.84 4.46 12.62
CA ALA A 76 9.85 3.48 13.00
C ALA A 76 10.12 2.56 11.81
N ARG A 77 11.18 1.76 11.89
CA ARG A 77 11.53 0.84 10.82
C ARG A 77 10.38 -0.13 10.55
N ALA A 78 10.03 -0.29 9.27
CA ALA A 78 8.96 -1.16 8.80
C ALA A 78 7.59 -0.85 9.41
N ARG A 79 7.38 0.39 9.87
CA ARG A 79 6.09 0.86 10.37
C ARG A 79 5.67 2.09 9.57
N PHE A 80 4.37 2.20 9.32
CA PHE A 80 3.82 3.28 8.47
C PHE A 80 2.56 3.84 9.09
N GLN A 81 2.35 5.13 8.87
CA GLN A 81 1.20 5.87 9.39
C GLN A 81 0.76 6.89 8.36
N ILE A 82 -0.55 7.09 8.21
CA ILE A 82 -1.08 8.09 7.28
C ILE A 82 -0.91 9.48 7.89
N THR A 83 -0.66 10.48 7.04
CA THR A 83 -0.60 11.89 7.44
C THR A 83 -1.95 12.56 7.18
N ASP A 84 -2.12 13.78 7.66
CA ASP A 84 -3.30 14.58 7.34
C ASP A 84 -3.42 14.82 5.84
N PHE A 85 -2.28 15.04 5.17
CA PHE A 85 -2.26 15.18 3.72
C PHE A 85 -2.70 13.89 3.04
N GLY A 86 -2.27 12.73 3.55
CA GLY A 86 -2.70 11.43 3.03
C GLY A 86 -4.20 11.22 3.17
N ARG A 87 -4.78 11.61 4.29
CA ARG A 87 -6.23 11.54 4.49
C ARG A 87 -6.98 12.46 3.53
N ASP A 88 -6.43 13.64 3.30
CA ASP A 88 -6.99 14.61 2.37
C ASP A 88 -6.99 14.08 0.94
N LEU A 89 -5.88 13.47 0.52
CA LEU A 89 -5.79 12.83 -0.79
C LEU A 89 -6.82 11.73 -0.95
N LEU A 90 -6.99 10.91 0.07
CA LEU A 90 -7.94 9.80 0.04
C LEU A 90 -9.37 10.32 -0.10
N ALA A 91 -9.69 11.42 0.59
CA ALA A 91 -11.01 12.04 0.52
C ALA A 91 -11.29 12.65 -0.85
N ARG A 92 -10.26 13.23 -1.50
CA ARG A 92 -10.40 13.87 -2.82
C ARG A 92 -10.46 12.86 -3.95
N TYR A 93 -9.77 11.74 -3.81
CA TYR A 93 -9.62 10.74 -4.86
C TYR A 93 -10.00 9.36 -4.31
N PRO A 94 -11.26 9.16 -3.94
CA PRO A 94 -11.69 7.85 -3.46
C PRO A 94 -11.54 6.82 -4.58
N SER A 95 -11.02 5.67 -4.22
CA SER A 95 -10.82 4.59 -5.18
C SER A 95 -12.09 3.76 -5.37
#